data_fb82cc42cba409cb1434fc1c93a6acea
#
_entry.id   fb82cc42cba409cb1434fc1c93a6acea
#
_cell.length_a   1.000
_cell.length_b   1.000
_cell.length_c   1.000
_cell.angle_alpha   90.00
_cell.angle_beta   90.00
_cell.angle_gamma   90.00
#
_symmetry.space_group_name_H-M   'P 1'
#
loop_
_entity.id
_entity.type
_entity.pdbx_description
1 polymer ?
#
loop_
_entity_poly.entity_id
_entity_poly.type
_entity_poly.pdbx_seq_one_letter_code
_entity_poly.pdbx_strand_id
1 'polypeptide(L)'
;MEASEYSVGLDIGTTKIVAIVGRRSAHGKIEVMGVGKSKSLGVRKGIVHNIAHTISSIKAAINEAEKSAKVPIKKVTVGIAGKHIRSLQHTDYIARQDPESYITEVDISKLKDQVKKIAVLPGEEIIHVLPQEYKVDSEEEIIEPIGMHGARLEAKFHVVVGQMASIKNVVRCVKEAGLELEALTLEPLASAEAVLTQEEKEAGVAIVDIGGGTTDVAVFKDNIIRHTCVIPYGGGIITEDIKEGCSIIEKHAEQLKINFGSAVPDLEKENAYVTIPGLHGREEKEISLKTLASIISARVEEILEMVNNELKSYGAYEMKSYGVNEQKRKLIAGMVLTGGGSNLRNLRQLANYVTGFDCRIGYANEYIVNDKNQLLRGPEYSTAIGLLMESLKINEKQESIEIQNEKEEEAPKPVVEATPEPVEAKPENVSAAAPQKEKKETWSVRFMKKIQEFLEAGES
;
A
#
# COMPACT_ATOMS: atom_id res chain seq x y z
N MET A 1 -26.81 -2.00 8.89
CA MET A 1 -25.88 -3.11 8.57
C MET A 1 -25.09 -3.36 9.84
N GLU A 2 -25.01 -4.61 10.30
CA GLU A 2 -24.15 -4.91 11.45
C GLU A 2 -22.71 -4.54 11.07
N ALA A 3 -22.10 -3.63 11.83
CA ALA A 3 -20.70 -3.29 11.69
C ALA A 3 -19.88 -4.57 11.82
N SER A 4 -18.98 -4.85 10.89
CA SER A 4 -18.19 -6.06 10.96
C SER A 4 -17.19 -5.94 12.12
N GLU A 5 -17.36 -6.78 13.15
CA GLU A 5 -16.44 -6.81 14.30
C GLU A 5 -14.97 -7.05 13.93
N TYR A 6 -14.64 -7.23 12.66
CA TYR A 6 -13.29 -7.54 12.16
C TYR A 6 -13.08 -7.00 10.75
N SER A 7 -11.82 -6.80 10.41
CA SER A 7 -11.34 -6.38 9.09
C SER A 7 -10.39 -7.41 8.49
N VAL A 8 -10.18 -7.35 7.17
CA VAL A 8 -9.32 -8.31 6.45
C VAL A 8 -8.41 -7.62 5.46
N GLY A 9 -7.10 -7.80 5.65
CA GLY A 9 -6.08 -7.45 4.67
C GLY A 9 -5.73 -8.66 3.81
N LEU A 10 -5.73 -8.50 2.48
CA LEU A 10 -5.35 -9.52 1.50
C LEU A 10 -4.18 -9.03 0.65
N ASP A 11 -3.01 -9.60 0.86
CA ASP A 11 -1.80 -9.39 0.05
C ASP A 11 -1.73 -10.43 -1.06
N ILE A 12 -1.77 -9.99 -2.32
CA ILE A 12 -1.70 -10.85 -3.52
C ILE A 12 -0.29 -10.75 -4.12
N GLY A 13 0.70 -11.26 -3.39
CA GLY A 13 2.10 -11.20 -3.77
C GLY A 13 2.51 -12.18 -4.89
N THR A 14 3.72 -12.00 -5.43
CA THR A 14 4.29 -12.86 -6.48
C THR A 14 4.62 -14.27 -6.00
N THR A 15 5.05 -14.42 -4.74
CA THR A 15 5.51 -15.72 -4.18
C THR A 15 4.44 -16.39 -3.33
N LYS A 16 3.69 -15.59 -2.59
CA LYS A 16 2.66 -16.03 -1.66
C LYS A 16 1.46 -15.09 -1.71
N ILE A 17 0.30 -15.60 -1.34
CA ILE A 17 -0.90 -14.82 -1.01
C ILE A 17 -1.15 -14.97 0.48
N VAL A 18 -1.39 -13.85 1.17
CA VAL A 18 -1.60 -13.81 2.62
C VAL A 18 -2.88 -13.07 2.94
N ALA A 19 -3.76 -13.69 3.72
CA ALA A 19 -4.96 -13.05 4.28
C ALA A 19 -4.82 -12.97 5.80
N ILE A 20 -5.00 -11.79 6.38
CA ILE A 20 -4.95 -11.56 7.81
C ILE A 20 -6.29 -11.00 8.27
N VAL A 21 -6.92 -11.68 9.22
CA VAL A 21 -8.16 -11.26 9.88
C VAL A 21 -7.80 -10.67 11.24
N GLY A 22 -8.29 -9.49 11.54
CA GLY A 22 -8.03 -8.84 12.81
C GLY A 22 -9.07 -7.79 13.20
N ARG A 23 -8.98 -7.33 14.42
CA ARG A 23 -9.81 -6.27 14.98
C ARG A 23 -9.00 -5.33 15.86
N ARG A 24 -9.56 -4.17 16.21
CA ARG A 24 -8.95 -3.32 17.24
C ARG A 24 -9.18 -3.93 18.63
N SER A 25 -8.12 -3.96 19.40
CA SER A 25 -8.22 -4.27 20.84
C SER A 25 -8.68 -3.04 21.61
N ALA A 26 -9.14 -3.23 22.85
CA ALA A 26 -9.51 -2.13 23.76
C ALA A 26 -8.38 -1.10 24.00
N HIS A 27 -7.13 -1.45 23.71
CA HIS A 27 -5.95 -0.61 23.85
C HIS A 27 -5.46 0.01 22.53
N GLY A 28 -6.28 -0.02 21.46
CA GLY A 28 -5.96 0.53 20.16
C GLY A 28 -4.96 -0.28 19.31
N LYS A 29 -4.45 -1.41 19.83
CA LYS A 29 -3.60 -2.33 19.09
C LYS A 29 -4.42 -3.32 18.24
N ILE A 30 -3.77 -3.98 17.30
CA ILE A 30 -4.41 -4.97 16.42
C ILE A 30 -4.36 -6.34 17.09
N GLU A 31 -5.53 -6.92 17.32
CA GLU A 31 -5.67 -8.32 17.70
C GLU A 31 -5.84 -9.17 16.44
N VAL A 32 -4.88 -10.05 16.15
CA VAL A 32 -4.97 -10.98 15.03
C VAL A 32 -5.84 -12.15 15.42
N MET A 33 -6.94 -12.33 14.67
CA MET A 33 -7.90 -13.43 14.85
C MET A 33 -7.51 -14.66 14.05
N GLY A 34 -6.99 -14.46 12.84
CA GLY A 34 -6.59 -15.57 11.98
C GLY A 34 -5.69 -15.12 10.83
N VAL A 35 -4.90 -16.06 10.35
CA VAL A 35 -3.98 -15.90 9.22
C VAL A 35 -4.16 -17.07 8.27
N GLY A 36 -4.22 -16.78 6.98
CA GLY A 36 -4.17 -17.79 5.94
C GLY A 36 -3.10 -17.45 4.92
N LYS A 37 -2.37 -18.47 4.45
CA LYS A 37 -1.26 -18.33 3.51
C LYS A 37 -1.35 -19.40 2.43
N SER A 38 -1.15 -19.00 1.20
CA SER A 38 -1.04 -19.92 0.07
C SER A 38 0.13 -19.58 -0.84
N LYS A 39 0.59 -20.54 -1.61
CA LYS A 39 1.56 -20.28 -2.68
C LYS A 39 0.87 -19.52 -3.80
N SER A 40 1.47 -18.44 -4.26
CA SER A 40 1.00 -17.69 -5.42
C SER A 40 1.41 -18.41 -6.72
N LEU A 41 0.44 -18.76 -7.56
CA LEU A 41 0.70 -19.51 -8.80
C LEU A 41 0.42 -18.71 -10.07
N GLY A 42 -0.25 -17.58 -9.98
CA GLY A 42 -0.73 -16.80 -11.13
C GLY A 42 -0.16 -15.40 -11.25
N VAL A 43 0.67 -14.96 -10.29
CA VAL A 43 1.22 -13.59 -10.23
C VAL A 43 2.70 -13.59 -10.56
N ARG A 44 3.14 -12.67 -11.41
CA ARG A 44 4.56 -12.44 -11.74
C ARG A 44 4.86 -10.95 -11.73
N LYS A 45 5.92 -10.54 -11.00
CA LYS A 45 6.35 -9.13 -10.89
C LYS A 45 5.18 -8.19 -10.55
N GLY A 46 4.34 -8.60 -9.58
CA GLY A 46 3.17 -7.83 -9.13
C GLY A 46 2.00 -7.78 -10.12
N ILE A 47 2.02 -8.55 -11.21
CA ILE A 47 0.95 -8.56 -12.23
C ILE A 47 0.30 -9.93 -12.30
N VAL A 48 -1.04 -9.96 -12.36
CA VAL A 48 -1.82 -11.19 -12.59
C VAL A 48 -1.65 -11.63 -14.03
N HIS A 49 -0.95 -12.74 -14.23
CA HIS A 49 -0.75 -13.39 -15.52
C HIS A 49 -1.70 -14.56 -15.78
N ASN A 50 -2.14 -15.24 -14.72
CA ASN A 50 -3.10 -16.32 -14.82
C ASN A 50 -4.20 -16.13 -13.77
N ILE A 51 -5.37 -15.73 -14.25
CA ILE A 51 -6.54 -15.41 -13.41
C ILE A 51 -7.00 -16.67 -12.63
N ALA A 52 -7.15 -17.82 -13.30
CA ALA A 52 -7.65 -19.03 -12.66
C ALA A 52 -6.73 -19.53 -11.53
N HIS A 53 -5.42 -19.52 -11.75
CA HIS A 53 -4.46 -19.89 -10.72
C HIS A 53 -4.44 -18.88 -9.56
N THR A 54 -4.56 -17.59 -9.85
CA THR A 54 -4.62 -16.55 -8.82
C THR A 54 -5.88 -16.71 -7.97
N ILE A 55 -7.04 -16.93 -8.58
CA ILE A 55 -8.31 -17.19 -7.86
C ILE A 55 -8.18 -18.42 -6.95
N SER A 56 -7.61 -19.52 -7.46
CA SER A 56 -7.40 -20.72 -6.64
C SER A 56 -6.50 -20.45 -5.44
N SER A 57 -5.42 -19.66 -5.64
CA SER A 57 -4.51 -19.29 -4.56
C SER A 57 -5.18 -18.34 -3.55
N ILE A 58 -5.99 -17.37 -4.01
CA ILE A 58 -6.78 -16.49 -3.11
C ILE A 58 -7.74 -17.33 -2.27
N LYS A 59 -8.53 -18.21 -2.90
CA LYS A 59 -9.48 -19.09 -2.19
C LYS A 59 -8.78 -19.95 -1.14
N ALA A 60 -7.61 -20.48 -1.46
CA ALA A 60 -6.85 -21.29 -0.50
C ALA A 60 -6.41 -20.47 0.72
N ALA A 61 -5.88 -19.24 0.53
CA ALA A 61 -5.49 -18.35 1.62
C ALA A 61 -6.71 -17.92 2.46
N ILE A 62 -7.81 -17.54 1.82
CA ILE A 62 -9.05 -17.14 2.51
C ILE A 62 -9.62 -18.30 3.33
N ASN A 63 -9.75 -19.50 2.77
CA ASN A 63 -10.24 -20.66 3.50
C ASN A 63 -9.40 -21.01 4.73
N GLU A 64 -8.08 -20.83 4.65
CA GLU A 64 -7.19 -21.03 5.79
C GLU A 64 -7.38 -19.94 6.85
N ALA A 65 -7.52 -18.67 6.42
CA ALA A 65 -7.78 -17.54 7.31
C ALA A 65 -9.14 -17.69 8.03
N GLU A 66 -10.20 -18.09 7.33
CA GLU A 66 -11.52 -18.36 7.91
C GLU A 66 -11.49 -19.48 8.97
N LYS A 67 -10.78 -20.58 8.66
CA LYS A 67 -10.60 -21.69 9.62
C LYS A 67 -9.84 -21.24 10.85
N SER A 68 -8.81 -20.41 10.67
CA SER A 68 -7.98 -19.89 11.76
C SER A 68 -8.75 -18.88 12.62
N ALA A 69 -9.45 -17.93 11.98
CA ALA A 69 -10.22 -16.87 12.64
C ALA A 69 -11.59 -17.35 13.16
N LYS A 70 -12.12 -18.44 12.62
CA LYS A 70 -13.49 -18.98 12.88
C LYS A 70 -14.62 -17.99 12.53
N VAL A 71 -14.39 -17.14 11.54
CA VAL A 71 -15.38 -16.19 11.00
C VAL A 71 -15.39 -16.26 9.47
N PRO A 72 -16.54 -16.04 8.81
CA PRO A 72 -16.60 -15.96 7.36
C PRO A 72 -15.99 -14.66 6.86
N ILE A 73 -15.28 -14.69 5.75
CA ILE A 73 -14.69 -13.51 5.11
C ILE A 73 -15.51 -13.12 3.88
N LYS A 74 -16.06 -11.90 3.89
CA LYS A 74 -16.86 -11.36 2.78
C LYS A 74 -16.18 -10.19 2.07
N LYS A 75 -15.55 -9.28 2.84
CA LYS A 75 -14.88 -8.07 2.33
C LYS A 75 -13.39 -8.14 2.61
N VAL A 76 -12.60 -7.56 1.72
CA VAL A 76 -11.14 -7.52 1.85
C VAL A 76 -10.59 -6.19 1.33
N THR A 77 -9.58 -5.64 2.02
CA THR A 77 -8.70 -4.59 1.49
C THR A 77 -7.51 -5.26 0.84
N VAL A 78 -7.22 -4.88 -0.40
CA VAL A 78 -6.24 -5.56 -1.26
C VAL A 78 -5.08 -4.64 -1.59
N GLY A 79 -3.86 -5.18 -1.58
CA GLY A 79 -2.65 -4.53 -2.06
C GLY A 79 -2.55 -4.51 -3.58
N ILE A 80 -1.97 -3.43 -4.11
CA ILE A 80 -1.56 -3.37 -5.50
C ILE A 80 -0.14 -2.82 -5.60
N ALA A 81 0.71 -3.54 -6.33
CA ALA A 81 2.06 -3.14 -6.71
C ALA A 81 2.39 -3.69 -8.10
N GLY A 82 3.54 -3.33 -8.61
CA GLY A 82 4.03 -3.85 -9.88
C GLY A 82 4.45 -2.75 -10.87
N LYS A 83 5.20 -3.15 -11.88
CA LYS A 83 5.77 -2.23 -12.89
C LYS A 83 4.76 -1.40 -13.68
N HIS A 84 3.48 -1.71 -13.55
CA HIS A 84 2.37 -0.99 -14.19
C HIS A 84 1.89 0.21 -13.35
N ILE A 85 2.45 0.41 -12.17
CA ILE A 85 2.18 1.55 -11.30
C ILE A 85 3.24 2.63 -11.54
N ARG A 86 2.82 3.86 -11.66
CA ARG A 86 3.68 5.04 -11.70
C ARG A 86 3.07 6.17 -10.89
N SER A 87 3.87 7.13 -10.52
CA SER A 87 3.41 8.33 -9.85
C SER A 87 3.67 9.57 -10.70
N LEU A 88 2.88 10.60 -10.46
CA LEU A 88 3.06 11.94 -11.04
C LEU A 88 2.74 13.00 -10.00
N GLN A 89 3.35 14.18 -10.16
CA GLN A 89 3.04 15.36 -9.38
C GLN A 89 1.98 16.18 -10.13
N HIS A 90 0.97 16.64 -9.39
CA HIS A 90 -0.07 17.49 -9.93
C HIS A 90 -0.43 18.59 -8.94
N THR A 91 -0.64 19.81 -9.45
CA THR A 91 -1.10 20.93 -8.62
C THR A 91 -2.44 21.38 -9.15
N ASP A 92 -3.39 21.55 -8.25
CA ASP A 92 -4.73 22.02 -8.60
C ASP A 92 -5.31 22.89 -7.48
N TYR A 93 -6.37 23.66 -7.79
CA TYR A 93 -6.97 24.58 -6.85
C TYR A 93 -8.49 24.66 -6.99
N ILE A 94 -9.14 25.12 -5.93
CA ILE A 94 -10.54 25.53 -5.96
C ILE A 94 -10.66 26.98 -5.51
N ALA A 95 -11.55 27.74 -6.17
CA ALA A 95 -12.02 29.02 -5.69
C ALA A 95 -13.21 28.79 -4.75
N ARG A 96 -13.16 29.38 -3.55
CA ARG A 96 -14.20 29.25 -2.54
C ARG A 96 -15.24 30.36 -2.74
N GLN A 97 -16.51 30.02 -2.56
CA GLN A 97 -17.61 30.97 -2.73
C GLN A 97 -17.66 31.99 -1.57
N ASP A 98 -17.30 31.56 -0.38
CA ASP A 98 -17.25 32.39 0.82
C ASP A 98 -15.83 32.38 1.41
N PRO A 99 -15.03 33.43 1.14
CA PRO A 99 -13.66 33.54 1.67
C PRO A 99 -13.57 33.68 3.19
N GLU A 100 -14.62 34.20 3.81
CA GLU A 100 -14.67 34.48 5.24
C GLU A 100 -15.04 33.23 6.07
N SER A 101 -15.59 32.20 5.42
CA SER A 101 -15.85 30.93 6.10
C SER A 101 -14.57 30.12 6.29
N TYR A 102 -14.56 29.20 7.27
CA TYR A 102 -13.44 28.30 7.49
C TYR A 102 -13.32 27.26 6.36
N ILE A 103 -12.09 26.92 6.01
CA ILE A 103 -11.80 25.77 5.14
C ILE A 103 -12.16 24.50 5.92
N THR A 104 -12.87 23.59 5.26
CA THR A 104 -13.40 22.37 5.86
C THR A 104 -12.93 21.13 5.08
N GLU A 105 -13.15 19.94 5.65
CA GLU A 105 -12.96 18.65 4.97
C GLU A 105 -13.71 18.57 3.63
N VAL A 106 -14.85 19.30 3.50
CA VAL A 106 -15.63 19.34 2.27
C VAL A 106 -14.86 20.04 1.15
N ASP A 107 -14.13 21.11 1.46
CA ASP A 107 -13.33 21.83 0.47
C ASP A 107 -12.13 20.98 0.01
N ILE A 108 -11.46 20.32 0.95
CA ILE A 108 -10.38 19.38 0.64
C ILE A 108 -10.89 18.23 -0.23
N SER A 109 -12.07 17.68 0.10
CA SER A 109 -12.68 16.59 -0.66
C SER A 109 -13.04 17.03 -2.08
N LYS A 110 -13.60 18.23 -2.26
CA LYS A 110 -13.88 18.82 -3.59
C LYS A 110 -12.61 18.92 -4.43
N LEU A 111 -11.52 19.44 -3.82
CA LEU A 111 -10.24 19.57 -4.51
C LEU A 111 -9.66 18.21 -4.90
N LYS A 112 -9.70 17.22 -3.99
CA LYS A 112 -9.32 15.84 -4.31
C LYS A 112 -10.17 15.23 -5.43
N ASP A 113 -11.48 15.45 -5.41
CA ASP A 113 -12.39 14.92 -6.43
C ASP A 113 -12.20 15.58 -7.81
N GLN A 114 -11.69 16.80 -7.86
CA GLN A 114 -11.28 17.48 -9.09
C GLN A 114 -10.02 16.80 -9.67
N VAL A 115 -9.01 16.56 -8.83
CA VAL A 115 -7.77 15.89 -9.23
C VAL A 115 -8.00 14.47 -9.71
N LYS A 116 -8.99 13.74 -9.15
CA LYS A 116 -9.38 12.41 -9.65
C LYS A 116 -9.91 12.39 -11.09
N LYS A 117 -10.24 13.54 -11.64
CA LYS A 117 -10.78 13.68 -13.00
C LYS A 117 -9.75 14.20 -14.02
N ILE A 118 -8.50 14.41 -13.61
CA ILE A 118 -7.46 14.85 -14.52
C ILE A 118 -7.22 13.80 -15.62
N ALA A 119 -6.80 14.28 -16.78
CA ALA A 119 -6.44 13.40 -17.89
C ALA A 119 -5.16 12.64 -17.57
N VAL A 120 -5.23 11.31 -17.62
CA VAL A 120 -4.09 10.40 -17.55
C VAL A 120 -3.86 9.76 -18.92
N LEU A 121 -2.79 9.00 -19.10
CA LEU A 121 -2.52 8.33 -20.37
C LEU A 121 -3.62 7.31 -20.70
N PRO A 122 -3.93 7.09 -22.00
CA PRO A 122 -4.91 6.09 -22.40
C PRO A 122 -4.60 4.72 -21.79
N GLY A 123 -5.60 4.11 -21.17
CA GLY A 123 -5.45 2.81 -20.50
C GLY A 123 -4.92 2.89 -19.07
N GLU A 124 -4.73 4.08 -18.52
CA GLU A 124 -4.39 4.29 -17.11
C GLU A 124 -5.61 4.75 -16.30
N GLU A 125 -5.56 4.50 -15.00
CA GLU A 125 -6.53 4.94 -14.01
C GLU A 125 -5.82 5.44 -12.75
N ILE A 126 -6.42 6.45 -12.10
CA ILE A 126 -5.90 7.00 -10.85
C ILE A 126 -6.30 6.07 -9.71
N ILE A 127 -5.29 5.58 -8.97
CA ILE A 127 -5.47 4.73 -7.80
C ILE A 127 -5.53 5.57 -6.53
N HIS A 128 -4.57 6.50 -6.35
CA HIS A 128 -4.52 7.39 -5.20
C HIS A 128 -4.29 8.85 -5.58
N VAL A 129 -4.89 9.74 -4.81
CA VAL A 129 -4.67 11.19 -4.82
C VAL A 129 -4.27 11.61 -3.41
N LEU A 130 -2.98 11.83 -3.21
CA LEU A 130 -2.37 12.07 -1.91
C LEU A 130 -1.90 13.52 -1.83
N PRO A 131 -2.52 14.38 -1.01
CA PRO A 131 -2.08 15.76 -0.86
C PRO A 131 -0.71 15.78 -0.19
N GLN A 132 0.14 16.70 -0.63
CA GLN A 132 1.48 16.89 -0.07
C GLN A 132 1.58 18.21 0.68
N GLU A 133 1.23 19.31 0.04
CA GLU A 133 1.30 20.65 0.58
C GLU A 133 0.10 21.45 0.08
N TYR A 134 -0.43 22.28 0.96
CA TYR A 134 -1.50 23.22 0.61
C TYR A 134 -0.95 24.64 0.53
N LYS A 135 -1.67 25.45 -0.23
CA LYS A 135 -1.50 26.89 -0.30
C LYS A 135 -2.87 27.55 -0.16
N VAL A 136 -2.98 28.51 0.73
CA VAL A 136 -4.19 29.30 0.95
C VAL A 136 -3.89 30.75 0.58
N ASP A 137 -4.48 31.22 -0.50
CA ASP A 137 -4.21 32.54 -1.09
C ASP A 137 -2.71 32.74 -1.38
N SER A 138 -1.98 33.50 -0.57
CA SER A 138 -0.55 33.75 -0.70
C SER A 138 0.33 32.95 0.25
N GLU A 139 -0.27 32.23 1.23
CA GLU A 139 0.46 31.44 2.21
C GLU A 139 0.75 30.04 1.66
N GLU A 140 2.04 29.67 1.60
CA GLU A 140 2.54 28.39 1.05
C GLU A 140 2.97 27.44 2.18
N GLU A 141 3.30 26.20 1.83
CA GLU A 141 3.84 25.16 2.73
C GLU A 141 2.91 24.79 3.91
N ILE A 142 1.59 24.92 3.71
CA ILE A 142 0.60 24.55 4.73
C ILE A 142 0.38 23.05 4.70
N ILE A 143 0.49 22.41 5.87
CA ILE A 143 0.25 20.97 6.02
C ILE A 143 -1.24 20.72 6.29
N GLU A 144 -1.87 21.52 7.13
CA GLU A 144 -3.28 21.38 7.51
C GLU A 144 -4.03 22.70 7.32
N PRO A 145 -4.80 22.84 6.24
CA PRO A 145 -5.52 24.08 5.93
C PRO A 145 -6.87 24.22 6.64
N ILE A 146 -7.34 23.15 7.35
CA ILE A 146 -8.66 23.16 8.03
C ILE A 146 -8.68 24.22 9.11
N GLY A 147 -9.76 25.03 9.13
CA GLY A 147 -9.90 26.13 10.08
C GLY A 147 -9.26 27.46 9.62
N MET A 148 -8.55 27.48 8.50
CA MET A 148 -8.05 28.72 7.91
C MET A 148 -9.15 29.41 7.08
N HIS A 149 -9.01 30.73 6.86
CA HIS A 149 -9.82 31.51 5.92
C HIS A 149 -9.06 31.71 4.61
N GLY A 150 -9.77 31.89 3.52
CA GLY A 150 -9.16 32.22 2.24
C GLY A 150 -10.09 32.01 1.05
N ALA A 151 -9.82 32.73 -0.02
CA ALA A 151 -10.58 32.68 -1.25
C ALA A 151 -10.15 31.52 -2.17
N ARG A 152 -8.88 31.15 -2.13
CA ARG A 152 -8.29 30.11 -2.99
C ARG A 152 -7.58 29.06 -2.13
N LEU A 153 -8.01 27.82 -2.29
CA LEU A 153 -7.32 26.65 -1.73
C LEU A 153 -6.66 25.88 -2.87
N GLU A 154 -5.34 25.83 -2.87
CA GLU A 154 -4.51 25.09 -3.83
C GLU A 154 -3.78 23.99 -3.09
N ALA A 155 -3.49 22.85 -3.76
CA ALA A 155 -2.64 21.84 -3.21
C ALA A 155 -1.78 21.16 -4.27
N LYS A 156 -0.59 20.73 -3.84
CA LYS A 156 0.26 19.79 -4.58
C LYS A 156 -0.14 18.38 -4.22
N PHE A 157 -0.28 17.54 -5.22
CA PHE A 157 -0.68 16.13 -5.04
C PHE A 157 0.36 15.18 -5.61
N HIS A 158 0.61 14.13 -4.85
CA HIS A 158 1.21 12.91 -5.36
C HIS A 158 0.09 12.01 -5.86
N VAL A 159 0.03 11.84 -7.18
CA VAL A 159 -1.02 11.05 -7.84
C VAL A 159 -0.42 9.73 -8.29
N VAL A 160 -1.00 8.63 -7.85
CA VAL A 160 -0.60 7.28 -8.23
C VAL A 160 -1.57 6.77 -9.29
N VAL A 161 -1.03 6.35 -10.41
CA VAL A 161 -1.77 5.80 -11.55
C VAL A 161 -1.31 4.39 -11.87
N GLY A 162 -2.20 3.59 -12.39
CA GLY A 162 -1.90 2.23 -12.79
C GLY A 162 -2.60 1.85 -14.10
N GLN A 163 -2.08 0.83 -14.78
CA GLN A 163 -2.73 0.29 -15.97
C GLN A 163 -4.09 -0.33 -15.60
N MET A 164 -5.15 0.18 -16.19
CA MET A 164 -6.53 -0.25 -15.97
C MET A 164 -6.72 -1.77 -16.14
N ALA A 165 -6.10 -2.37 -17.15
CA ALA A 165 -6.17 -3.81 -17.37
C ALA A 165 -5.62 -4.63 -16.19
N SER A 166 -4.51 -4.18 -15.59
CA SER A 166 -3.91 -4.85 -14.43
C SER A 166 -4.77 -4.71 -13.18
N ILE A 167 -5.32 -3.51 -12.95
CA ILE A 167 -6.24 -3.23 -11.85
C ILE A 167 -7.48 -4.12 -11.98
N LYS A 168 -8.11 -4.17 -13.16
CA LYS A 168 -9.28 -5.01 -13.43
C LYS A 168 -9.01 -6.48 -13.19
N ASN A 169 -7.85 -7.00 -13.58
CA ASN A 169 -7.50 -8.40 -13.33
C ASN A 169 -7.44 -8.71 -11.83
N VAL A 170 -6.89 -7.82 -11.01
CA VAL A 170 -6.87 -8.00 -9.55
C VAL A 170 -8.31 -7.98 -9.00
N VAL A 171 -9.11 -6.95 -9.35
CA VAL A 171 -10.51 -6.83 -8.94
C VAL A 171 -11.33 -8.06 -9.35
N ARG A 172 -11.15 -8.52 -10.58
CA ARG A 172 -11.80 -9.73 -11.10
C ARG A 172 -11.43 -10.97 -10.29
N CYS A 173 -10.13 -11.16 -9.99
CA CYS A 173 -9.70 -12.30 -9.18
C CYS A 173 -10.34 -12.30 -7.79
N VAL A 174 -10.48 -11.14 -7.15
CA VAL A 174 -11.12 -10.98 -5.84
C VAL A 174 -12.62 -11.31 -5.94
N LYS A 175 -13.32 -10.72 -6.93
CA LYS A 175 -14.77 -10.96 -7.15
C LYS A 175 -15.07 -12.43 -7.47
N GLU A 176 -14.32 -13.05 -8.38
CA GLU A 176 -14.50 -14.47 -8.75
C GLU A 176 -14.02 -15.44 -7.64
N ALA A 177 -13.25 -14.97 -6.69
CA ALA A 177 -12.98 -15.70 -5.45
C ALA A 177 -14.18 -15.72 -4.49
N GLY A 178 -15.22 -14.91 -4.74
CA GLY A 178 -16.43 -14.79 -3.92
C GLY A 178 -16.32 -13.68 -2.85
N LEU A 179 -15.42 -12.71 -3.06
CA LEU A 179 -15.13 -11.64 -2.11
C LEU A 179 -15.56 -10.27 -2.67
N GLU A 180 -15.91 -9.36 -1.77
CA GLU A 180 -16.11 -7.96 -2.06
C GLU A 180 -14.78 -7.21 -1.82
N LEU A 181 -14.42 -6.33 -2.76
CA LEU A 181 -13.30 -5.44 -2.59
C LEU A 181 -13.73 -4.21 -1.79
N GLU A 182 -13.17 -4.03 -0.60
CA GLU A 182 -13.43 -2.86 0.25
C GLU A 182 -12.60 -1.65 -0.21
N ALA A 183 -11.30 -1.87 -0.41
CA ALA A 183 -10.36 -0.86 -0.91
C ALA A 183 -9.20 -1.51 -1.66
N LEU A 184 -8.61 -0.71 -2.56
CA LEU A 184 -7.36 -1.05 -3.25
C LEU A 184 -6.29 -0.08 -2.80
N THR A 185 -5.22 -0.58 -2.16
CA THR A 185 -4.18 0.24 -1.54
C THR A 185 -2.83 -0.07 -2.16
N LEU A 186 -2.05 0.97 -2.44
CA LEU A 186 -0.67 0.81 -2.92
C LEU A 186 0.17 0.11 -1.84
N GLU A 187 0.83 -0.99 -2.19
CA GLU A 187 1.56 -1.85 -1.22
C GLU A 187 2.61 -1.10 -0.39
N PRO A 188 3.48 -0.24 -0.96
CA PRO A 188 4.44 0.50 -0.14
C PRO A 188 3.80 1.49 0.86
N LEU A 189 2.55 1.95 0.62
CA LEU A 189 1.82 2.72 1.62
C LEU A 189 1.36 1.83 2.78
N ALA A 190 0.84 0.64 2.46
CA ALA A 190 0.44 -0.33 3.48
C ALA A 190 1.65 -0.78 4.31
N SER A 191 2.76 -1.16 3.67
CA SER A 191 3.99 -1.55 4.36
C SER A 191 4.53 -0.45 5.25
N ALA A 192 4.49 0.83 4.79
CA ALA A 192 4.92 1.98 5.57
C ALA A 192 4.06 2.21 6.82
N GLU A 193 2.75 1.99 6.72
CA GLU A 193 1.84 2.14 7.86
C GLU A 193 2.10 1.07 8.94
N ALA A 194 2.50 -0.12 8.54
CA ALA A 194 2.78 -1.22 9.45
C ALA A 194 4.16 -1.14 10.13
N VAL A 195 5.13 -0.44 9.52
CA VAL A 195 6.56 -0.59 9.86
C VAL A 195 7.21 0.71 10.31
N LEU A 196 6.77 1.86 9.79
CA LEU A 196 7.38 3.16 10.09
C LEU A 196 6.72 3.81 11.30
N THR A 197 7.52 4.42 12.16
CA THR A 197 7.01 5.29 13.22
C THR A 197 6.68 6.70 12.69
N GLN A 198 5.93 7.48 13.45
CA GLN A 198 5.60 8.86 13.09
C GLN A 198 6.85 9.74 13.06
N GLU A 199 7.76 9.53 14.01
CA GLU A 199 9.03 10.25 14.09
C GLU A 199 9.92 9.98 12.87
N GLU A 200 9.94 8.73 12.36
CA GLU A 200 10.66 8.40 11.12
C GLU A 200 10.03 9.08 9.90
N LYS A 201 8.70 9.07 9.80
CA LYS A 201 7.97 9.76 8.72
C LYS A 201 8.18 11.28 8.76
N GLU A 202 8.25 11.87 9.95
CA GLU A 202 8.53 13.29 10.15
C GLU A 202 9.97 13.64 9.78
N ALA A 203 10.95 12.91 10.33
CA ALA A 203 12.38 13.16 10.11
C ALA A 203 12.84 12.94 8.67
N GLY A 204 12.10 12.17 7.90
CA GLY A 204 12.41 11.76 6.54
C GLY A 204 13.03 10.37 6.49
N VAL A 205 12.34 9.45 5.82
CA VAL A 205 12.68 8.03 5.70
C VAL A 205 12.30 7.48 4.34
N ALA A 206 13.11 6.55 3.82
CA ALA A 206 12.74 5.71 2.70
C ALA A 206 12.37 4.31 3.22
N ILE A 207 11.20 3.80 2.86
CA ILE A 207 10.88 2.38 3.03
C ILE A 207 11.13 1.65 1.72
N VAL A 208 11.76 0.47 1.82
CA VAL A 208 12.10 -0.39 0.69
C VAL A 208 11.58 -1.79 0.99
N ASP A 209 10.47 -2.16 0.34
CA ASP A 209 9.85 -3.47 0.46
C ASP A 209 10.38 -4.39 -0.63
N ILE A 210 11.26 -5.32 -0.27
CA ILE A 210 11.85 -6.29 -1.19
C ILE A 210 10.96 -7.53 -1.22
N GLY A 211 10.01 -7.53 -2.15
CA GLY A 211 9.11 -8.64 -2.40
C GLY A 211 9.73 -9.80 -3.17
N GLY A 212 8.90 -10.75 -3.61
CA GLY A 212 9.35 -11.85 -4.46
C GLY A 212 9.61 -11.43 -5.91
N GLY A 213 8.81 -10.53 -6.46
CA GLY A 213 8.86 -10.11 -7.88
C GLY A 213 9.20 -8.66 -8.11
N THR A 214 9.03 -7.81 -7.09
CA THR A 214 9.24 -6.37 -7.12
C THR A 214 10.00 -5.92 -5.89
N THR A 215 10.58 -4.73 -5.98
CA THR A 215 11.04 -3.94 -4.85
C THR A 215 10.31 -2.60 -4.91
N ASP A 216 9.50 -2.34 -3.90
CA ASP A 216 8.62 -1.19 -3.83
C ASP A 216 9.21 -0.16 -2.87
N VAL A 217 9.31 1.10 -3.33
CA VAL A 217 9.95 2.19 -2.58
C VAL A 217 8.94 3.29 -2.33
N ALA A 218 8.87 3.77 -1.10
CA ALA A 218 8.19 5.00 -0.76
C ALA A 218 9.07 5.89 0.11
N VAL A 219 8.97 7.21 -0.10
CA VAL A 219 9.71 8.22 0.67
C VAL A 219 8.72 9.07 1.42
N PHE A 220 8.94 9.21 2.72
CA PHE A 220 8.18 10.09 3.61
C PHE A 220 9.08 11.18 4.15
N LYS A 221 8.53 12.37 4.33
CA LYS A 221 9.13 13.48 5.06
C LYS A 221 8.02 14.41 5.53
N ASP A 222 8.15 14.96 6.72
CA ASP A 222 7.15 15.83 7.34
C ASP A 222 5.77 15.13 7.46
N ASN A 223 5.77 13.82 7.72
CA ASN A 223 4.61 12.92 7.72
C ASN A 223 3.88 12.81 6.36
N ILE A 224 4.45 13.32 5.29
CA ILE A 224 3.87 13.37 3.95
C ILE A 224 4.61 12.42 3.04
N ILE A 225 3.87 11.69 2.20
CA ILE A 225 4.48 10.92 1.12
C ILE A 225 5.01 11.86 0.05
N ARG A 226 6.29 11.71 -0.26
CA ARG A 226 6.97 12.57 -1.23
C ARG A 226 7.23 11.89 -2.56
N HIS A 227 7.52 10.58 -2.54
CA HIS A 227 7.83 9.81 -3.74
C HIS A 227 7.43 8.35 -3.58
N THR A 228 7.07 7.71 -4.70
CA THR A 228 6.88 6.26 -4.79
C THR A 228 7.42 5.74 -6.11
N CYS A 229 8.07 4.59 -6.10
CA CYS A 229 8.45 3.88 -7.32
C CYS A 229 8.42 2.36 -7.12
N VAL A 230 8.40 1.63 -8.22
CA VAL A 230 8.42 0.17 -8.25
C VAL A 230 9.57 -0.30 -9.15
N ILE A 231 10.48 -1.06 -8.58
CA ILE A 231 11.58 -1.70 -9.27
C ILE A 231 11.16 -3.13 -9.61
N PRO A 232 11.18 -3.59 -10.89
CA PRO A 232 10.65 -4.89 -11.32
C PRO A 232 11.59 -6.06 -11.03
N TYR A 233 12.32 -5.99 -9.92
CA TYR A 233 13.23 -7.00 -9.41
C TYR A 233 12.99 -7.20 -7.91
N GLY A 234 13.12 -8.44 -7.45
CA GLY A 234 12.95 -8.84 -6.05
C GLY A 234 13.64 -10.17 -5.80
N GLY A 235 13.24 -10.89 -4.76
CA GLY A 235 13.86 -12.16 -4.37
C GLY A 235 13.85 -13.25 -5.45
N GLY A 236 12.91 -13.21 -6.41
CA GLY A 236 12.81 -14.20 -7.47
C GLY A 236 13.97 -14.17 -8.48
N ILE A 237 14.45 -12.96 -8.83
CA ILE A 237 15.59 -12.86 -9.75
C ILE A 237 16.87 -13.41 -9.10
N ILE A 238 17.02 -13.23 -7.78
CA ILE A 238 18.14 -13.82 -7.02
C ILE A 238 18.09 -15.35 -7.12
N THR A 239 16.90 -15.94 -7.06
CA THR A 239 16.71 -17.38 -7.21
C THR A 239 17.10 -17.85 -8.61
N GLU A 240 16.75 -17.09 -9.65
CA GLU A 240 17.16 -17.40 -11.04
C GLU A 240 18.69 -17.33 -11.19
N ASP A 241 19.34 -16.31 -10.63
CA ASP A 241 20.81 -16.19 -10.68
C ASP A 241 21.51 -17.36 -9.96
N ILE A 242 20.99 -17.79 -8.80
CA ILE A 242 21.50 -18.97 -8.10
C ILE A 242 21.28 -20.23 -8.94
N LYS A 243 20.11 -20.40 -9.54
CA LYS A 243 19.78 -21.54 -10.40
C LYS A 243 20.76 -21.64 -11.57
N GLU A 244 21.03 -20.52 -12.23
CA GLU A 244 21.97 -20.47 -13.38
C GLU A 244 23.43 -20.62 -12.92
N GLY A 245 23.86 -19.83 -11.95
CA GLY A 245 25.25 -19.81 -11.45
C GLY A 245 25.66 -21.13 -10.80
N CYS A 246 24.73 -21.77 -10.09
CA CYS A 246 24.96 -23.08 -9.50
C CYS A 246 24.52 -24.25 -10.41
N SER A 247 23.90 -24.01 -11.58
CA SER A 247 23.36 -25.04 -12.49
C SER A 247 22.50 -26.09 -11.77
N ILE A 248 21.46 -25.63 -11.06
CA ILE A 248 20.54 -26.44 -10.24
C ILE A 248 19.09 -26.10 -10.58
N ILE A 249 18.13 -26.88 -10.08
CA ILE A 249 16.71 -26.56 -10.27
C ILE A 249 16.26 -25.42 -9.36
N GLU A 250 15.24 -24.67 -9.81
CA GLU A 250 14.68 -23.51 -9.10
C GLU A 250 14.32 -23.81 -7.64
N LYS A 251 13.72 -24.99 -7.38
CA LYS A 251 13.36 -25.41 -6.01
C LYS A 251 14.57 -25.45 -5.08
N HIS A 252 15.69 -26.01 -5.53
CA HIS A 252 16.92 -26.07 -4.73
C HIS A 252 17.58 -24.68 -4.62
N ALA A 253 17.55 -23.88 -5.68
CA ALA A 253 18.05 -22.50 -5.64
C ALA A 253 17.31 -21.67 -4.59
N GLU A 254 15.96 -21.75 -4.55
CA GLU A 254 15.16 -21.06 -3.55
C GLU A 254 15.45 -21.55 -2.12
N GLN A 255 15.60 -22.86 -1.93
CA GLN A 255 15.98 -23.43 -0.63
C GLN A 255 17.37 -22.97 -0.17
N LEU A 256 18.35 -22.90 -1.09
CA LEU A 256 19.67 -22.37 -0.79
C LEU A 256 19.62 -20.91 -0.37
N LYS A 257 18.90 -20.10 -1.13
CA LYS A 257 18.70 -18.67 -0.81
C LYS A 257 18.11 -18.47 0.60
N ILE A 258 17.05 -19.20 0.91
CA ILE A 258 16.34 -19.06 2.19
C ILE A 258 17.19 -19.55 3.37
N ASN A 259 17.82 -20.70 3.25
CA ASN A 259 18.49 -21.34 4.37
C ASN A 259 19.94 -20.90 4.57
N PHE A 260 20.63 -20.55 3.49
CA PHE A 260 22.08 -20.31 3.50
C PHE A 260 22.47 -18.97 2.85
N GLY A 261 21.50 -18.23 2.27
CA GLY A 261 21.79 -16.98 1.58
C GLY A 261 22.38 -15.91 2.49
N SER A 262 23.40 -15.21 1.99
CA SER A 262 24.05 -14.06 2.61
C SER A 262 24.31 -13.00 1.54
N ALA A 263 24.11 -11.73 1.89
CA ALA A 263 24.37 -10.61 1.00
C ALA A 263 25.84 -10.17 1.00
N VAL A 264 26.68 -10.69 1.92
CA VAL A 264 28.08 -10.30 2.06
C VAL A 264 28.98 -11.55 2.02
N PRO A 265 29.69 -11.79 0.90
CA PRO A 265 30.52 -12.98 0.71
C PRO A 265 31.67 -13.10 1.71
N ASP A 266 32.27 -11.97 2.11
CA ASP A 266 33.43 -11.95 2.99
C ASP A 266 33.13 -12.38 4.44
N LEU A 267 31.85 -12.42 4.81
CA LEU A 267 31.41 -12.92 6.10
C LEU A 267 31.19 -14.45 6.11
N GLU A 268 31.27 -15.10 4.95
CA GLU A 268 31.12 -16.56 4.85
C GLU A 268 32.49 -17.27 4.99
N LYS A 269 32.47 -18.42 5.66
CA LYS A 269 33.69 -19.22 5.82
C LYS A 269 34.13 -19.81 4.47
N GLU A 270 35.43 -19.74 4.19
CA GLU A 270 36.00 -20.20 2.89
C GLU A 270 35.76 -21.69 2.59
N ASN A 271 35.74 -22.52 3.60
CA ASN A 271 35.60 -23.98 3.49
C ASN A 271 34.19 -24.48 3.88
N ALA A 272 33.17 -23.63 3.77
CA ALA A 272 31.79 -24.03 4.06
C ALA A 272 31.07 -24.38 2.75
N TYR A 273 30.55 -25.62 2.69
CA TYR A 273 29.84 -26.15 1.52
C TYR A 273 28.47 -26.66 1.96
N VAL A 274 27.54 -26.64 1.03
CA VAL A 274 26.24 -27.32 1.15
C VAL A 274 26.08 -28.31 0.02
N THR A 275 25.62 -29.50 0.35
CA THR A 275 25.41 -30.59 -0.60
C THR A 275 23.96 -30.62 -1.06
N ILE A 276 23.75 -30.70 -2.37
CA ILE A 276 22.43 -30.80 -2.99
C ILE A 276 22.33 -32.17 -3.68
N PRO A 277 21.20 -32.89 -3.48
CA PRO A 277 21.00 -34.17 -4.14
C PRO A 277 20.96 -34.02 -5.67
N GLY A 278 21.64 -34.90 -6.37
CA GLY A 278 21.62 -34.97 -7.82
C GLY A 278 20.26 -35.40 -8.36
N LEU A 279 19.96 -35.02 -9.60
CA LEU A 279 18.72 -35.42 -10.27
C LEU A 279 18.86 -36.84 -10.85
N HIS A 280 17.87 -37.71 -10.58
CA HIS A 280 17.74 -39.03 -11.20
C HIS A 280 19.03 -39.89 -11.18
N GLY A 281 19.63 -40.02 -9.99
CA GLY A 281 20.82 -40.88 -9.83
C GLY A 281 22.15 -40.22 -10.26
N ARG A 282 22.16 -38.93 -10.55
CA ARG A 282 23.41 -38.16 -10.68
C ARG A 282 24.05 -37.94 -9.31
N GLU A 283 25.36 -37.74 -9.31
CA GLU A 283 26.12 -37.44 -8.13
C GLU A 283 25.59 -36.18 -7.44
N GLU A 284 25.76 -36.11 -6.13
CA GLU A 284 25.47 -34.93 -5.32
C GLU A 284 26.36 -33.77 -5.76
N LYS A 285 25.84 -32.56 -5.63
CA LYS A 285 26.57 -31.34 -6.00
C LYS A 285 26.90 -30.56 -4.75
N GLU A 286 28.17 -30.28 -4.55
CA GLU A 286 28.66 -29.38 -3.51
C GLU A 286 28.70 -27.95 -4.00
N ILE A 287 28.16 -27.02 -3.23
CA ILE A 287 28.12 -25.57 -3.50
C ILE A 287 28.77 -24.85 -2.34
N SER A 288 29.81 -24.08 -2.65
CA SER A 288 30.48 -23.20 -1.68
C SER A 288 29.53 -22.10 -1.23
N LEU A 289 29.41 -21.88 0.09
CA LEU A 289 28.60 -20.78 0.65
C LEU A 289 29.16 -19.41 0.24
N LYS A 290 30.46 -19.27 0.05
CA LYS A 290 31.08 -18.03 -0.44
C LYS A 290 30.68 -17.75 -1.89
N THR A 291 30.66 -18.78 -2.77
CA THR A 291 30.18 -18.64 -4.15
C THR A 291 28.68 -18.29 -4.17
N LEU A 292 27.86 -18.97 -3.37
CA LEU A 292 26.44 -18.65 -3.22
C LEU A 292 26.24 -17.18 -2.79
N ALA A 293 26.96 -16.73 -1.78
CA ALA A 293 26.91 -15.37 -1.29
C ALA A 293 27.37 -14.35 -2.34
N SER A 294 28.38 -14.68 -3.16
CA SER A 294 28.84 -13.80 -4.25
C SER A 294 27.77 -13.61 -5.33
N ILE A 295 27.07 -14.69 -5.71
CA ILE A 295 25.96 -14.61 -6.68
C ILE A 295 24.85 -13.72 -6.12
N ILE A 296 24.47 -13.93 -4.85
CA ILE A 296 23.42 -13.17 -4.18
C ILE A 296 23.80 -11.70 -4.04
N SER A 297 25.04 -11.41 -3.58
CA SER A 297 25.56 -10.06 -3.38
C SER A 297 25.46 -9.23 -4.64
N ALA A 298 25.95 -9.78 -5.76
CA ALA A 298 25.94 -9.08 -7.05
C ALA A 298 24.52 -8.64 -7.47
N ARG A 299 23.51 -9.50 -7.29
CA ARG A 299 22.13 -9.14 -7.62
C ARG A 299 21.52 -8.17 -6.62
N VAL A 300 21.80 -8.33 -5.35
CA VAL A 300 21.30 -7.44 -4.31
C VAL A 300 21.92 -6.04 -4.46
N GLU A 301 23.20 -5.95 -4.78
CA GLU A 301 23.87 -4.67 -5.10
C GLU A 301 23.17 -3.96 -6.25
N GLU A 302 22.88 -4.65 -7.35
CA GLU A 302 22.15 -4.07 -8.49
C GLU A 302 20.76 -3.54 -8.08
N ILE A 303 20.00 -4.29 -7.28
CA ILE A 303 18.71 -3.82 -6.77
C ILE A 303 18.87 -2.58 -5.90
N LEU A 304 19.84 -2.57 -4.98
CA LEU A 304 20.11 -1.46 -4.10
C LEU A 304 20.65 -0.21 -4.84
N GLU A 305 21.41 -0.40 -5.91
CA GLU A 305 21.83 0.69 -6.80
C GLU A 305 20.64 1.32 -7.53
N MET A 306 19.68 0.51 -8.00
CA MET A 306 18.43 1.03 -8.57
C MET A 306 17.64 1.84 -7.53
N VAL A 307 17.48 1.31 -6.31
CA VAL A 307 16.86 2.05 -5.21
C VAL A 307 17.60 3.38 -4.96
N ASN A 308 18.93 3.35 -4.89
CA ASN A 308 19.74 4.52 -4.66
C ASN A 308 19.61 5.57 -5.78
N ASN A 309 19.48 5.12 -7.04
CA ASN A 309 19.26 6.01 -8.18
C ASN A 309 17.88 6.67 -8.13
N GLU A 310 16.84 5.94 -7.72
CA GLU A 310 15.51 6.50 -7.49
C GLU A 310 15.52 7.54 -6.37
N LEU A 311 16.21 7.26 -5.26
CA LEU A 311 16.37 8.21 -4.16
C LEU A 311 17.16 9.46 -4.57
N LYS A 312 18.17 9.31 -5.44
CA LYS A 312 18.89 10.44 -6.02
C LYS A 312 18.01 11.28 -6.94
N SER A 313 17.20 10.64 -7.79
CA SER A 313 16.29 11.34 -8.70
C SER A 313 15.21 12.14 -7.95
N TYR A 314 14.74 11.62 -6.83
CA TYR A 314 13.86 12.35 -5.91
C TYR A 314 14.59 13.54 -5.23
N GLY A 315 15.92 13.57 -5.20
CA GLY A 315 16.70 14.58 -4.51
C GLY A 315 16.86 14.32 -3.01
N ALA A 316 16.91 13.06 -2.59
CA ALA A 316 17.19 12.66 -1.21
C ALA A 316 18.57 13.09 -0.71
N TYR A 317 19.43 13.58 -1.61
CA TYR A 317 20.75 14.11 -1.32
C TYR A 317 20.81 15.59 -1.68
N GLU A 318 21.28 16.45 -0.80
CA GLU A 318 21.63 17.83 -1.10
C GLU A 318 23.09 17.92 -1.54
N MET A 319 23.34 18.47 -2.74
CA MET A 319 24.68 18.88 -3.13
C MET A 319 24.97 20.24 -2.48
N LYS A 320 25.92 20.30 -1.58
CA LYS A 320 26.42 21.60 -1.09
C LYS A 320 27.16 22.32 -2.22
N SER A 321 26.72 23.55 -2.50
CA SER A 321 27.18 24.39 -3.61
C SER A 321 28.59 24.99 -3.40
N TYR A 322 29.32 24.71 -2.35
CA TYR A 322 30.64 25.25 -2.07
C TYR A 322 31.59 24.15 -1.62
N GLY A 323 32.43 23.62 -2.54
CA GLY A 323 33.77 23.12 -2.33
C GLY A 323 34.05 21.98 -1.35
N VAL A 324 33.07 21.45 -0.66
CA VAL A 324 33.16 20.30 0.23
C VAL A 324 32.23 19.20 -0.28
N ASN A 325 32.80 18.07 -0.66
CA ASN A 325 32.10 16.88 -1.17
C ASN A 325 31.26 16.15 -0.11
N GLU A 326 30.64 16.86 0.82
CA GLU A 326 29.69 16.28 1.76
C GLU A 326 28.26 16.44 1.22
N GLN A 327 27.71 15.34 0.73
CA GLN A 327 26.28 15.23 0.43
C GLN A 327 25.51 15.22 1.74
N LYS A 328 24.78 16.29 2.05
CA LYS A 328 23.87 16.30 3.20
C LYS A 328 22.63 15.50 2.83
N ARG A 329 22.35 14.44 3.58
CA ARG A 329 21.17 13.59 3.38
C ARG A 329 19.92 14.30 3.88
N LYS A 330 18.86 14.29 3.09
CA LYS A 330 17.54 14.84 3.48
C LYS A 330 16.72 13.86 4.31
N LEU A 331 17.03 12.55 4.24
CA LEU A 331 16.35 11.50 4.98
C LEU A 331 17.16 11.21 6.26
N ILE A 332 16.77 11.87 7.34
CA ILE A 332 17.49 11.78 8.63
C ILE A 332 17.30 10.39 9.25
N ALA A 333 16.10 9.82 9.15
CA ALA A 333 15.82 8.47 9.63
C ALA A 333 16.33 7.35 8.69
N GLY A 334 17.00 7.72 7.59
CA GLY A 334 17.67 6.77 6.72
C GLY A 334 16.70 5.89 5.91
N MET A 335 16.93 4.57 5.92
CA MET A 335 16.20 3.62 5.11
C MET A 335 15.72 2.42 5.94
N VAL A 336 14.49 2.02 5.73
CA VAL A 336 13.87 0.86 6.37
C VAL A 336 13.61 -0.21 5.32
N LEU A 337 14.24 -1.38 5.50
CA LEU A 337 14.11 -2.53 4.61
C LEU A 337 13.03 -3.47 5.16
N THR A 338 12.07 -3.85 4.35
CA THR A 338 11.02 -4.80 4.71
C THR A 338 10.74 -5.78 3.56
N GLY A 339 9.71 -6.60 3.67
CA GLY A 339 9.42 -7.65 2.70
C GLY A 339 10.24 -8.92 2.88
N GLY A 340 9.86 -9.97 2.15
CA GLY A 340 10.49 -11.29 2.27
C GLY A 340 11.97 -11.35 1.93
N GLY A 341 12.43 -10.47 1.00
CA GLY A 341 13.85 -10.32 0.66
C GLY A 341 14.69 -9.79 1.81
N SER A 342 14.09 -9.06 2.73
CA SER A 342 14.79 -8.48 3.89
C SER A 342 15.18 -9.51 4.95
N ASN A 343 14.73 -10.76 4.83
CA ASN A 343 15.22 -11.88 5.65
C ASN A 343 16.63 -12.36 5.25
N LEU A 344 17.17 -11.87 4.12
CA LEU A 344 18.49 -12.27 3.68
C LEU A 344 19.55 -11.83 4.69
N ARG A 345 20.42 -12.77 5.08
CA ARG A 345 21.49 -12.48 6.05
C ARG A 345 22.41 -11.36 5.52
N ASN A 346 22.82 -10.47 6.40
CA ASN A 346 23.72 -9.35 6.14
C ASN A 346 23.23 -8.32 5.11
N LEU A 347 21.93 -8.35 4.74
CA LEU A 347 21.35 -7.38 3.80
C LEU A 347 21.51 -5.94 4.30
N ARG A 348 21.28 -5.70 5.60
CA ARG A 348 21.41 -4.37 6.19
C ARG A 348 22.83 -3.80 5.98
N GLN A 349 23.86 -4.60 6.18
CA GLN A 349 25.26 -4.18 6.01
C GLN A 349 25.54 -3.79 4.57
N LEU A 350 25.10 -4.62 3.61
CA LEU A 350 25.26 -4.32 2.20
C LEU A 350 24.48 -3.06 1.79
N ALA A 351 23.25 -2.91 2.28
CA ALA A 351 22.42 -1.74 2.00
C ALA A 351 23.06 -0.43 2.54
N ASN A 352 23.59 -0.45 3.76
CA ASN A 352 24.35 0.67 4.32
C ASN A 352 25.55 1.04 3.43
N TYR A 353 26.28 0.02 2.96
CA TYR A 353 27.47 0.22 2.13
C TYR A 353 27.10 0.82 0.76
N VAL A 354 26.14 0.24 0.05
CA VAL A 354 25.76 0.65 -1.31
C VAL A 354 25.08 2.02 -1.33
N THR A 355 24.14 2.24 -0.42
CA THR A 355 23.32 3.46 -0.43
C THR A 355 23.91 4.57 0.42
N GLY A 356 24.76 4.21 1.37
CA GLY A 356 25.30 5.12 2.37
C GLY A 356 24.28 5.62 3.38
N PHE A 357 23.01 5.22 3.35
CA PHE A 357 22.03 5.51 4.40
C PHE A 357 22.23 4.57 5.60
N ASP A 358 21.82 5.02 6.78
CA ASP A 358 21.63 4.11 7.90
C ASP A 358 20.37 3.28 7.64
N CYS A 359 20.51 1.96 7.70
CA CYS A 359 19.45 1.03 7.36
C CYS A 359 19.06 0.17 8.57
N ARG A 360 17.75 -0.05 8.74
CA ARG A 360 17.23 -1.05 9.66
C ARG A 360 16.30 -2.03 8.95
N ILE A 361 16.10 -3.20 9.53
CA ILE A 361 15.03 -4.10 9.09
C ILE A 361 13.75 -3.67 9.81
N GLY A 362 12.68 -3.52 9.05
CA GLY A 362 11.36 -3.14 9.53
C GLY A 362 10.49 -4.35 9.80
N TYR A 363 9.89 -4.38 10.98
CA TYR A 363 8.97 -5.43 11.42
C TYR A 363 7.65 -4.78 11.86
N ALA A 364 6.53 -5.39 11.50
CA ALA A 364 5.20 -4.87 11.82
C ALA A 364 4.67 -5.32 13.21
N ASN A 365 5.50 -5.92 14.04
CA ASN A 365 5.13 -6.55 15.31
C ASN A 365 4.77 -5.57 16.44
N GLU A 366 5.15 -4.31 16.37
CA GLU A 366 4.89 -3.30 17.40
C GLU A 366 3.39 -2.98 17.57
N TYR A 367 2.62 -3.11 16.49
CA TYR A 367 1.19 -2.81 16.45
C TYR A 367 0.30 -4.02 16.74
N ILE A 368 0.88 -5.22 16.88
CA ILE A 368 0.15 -6.48 16.99
C ILE A 368 0.16 -6.98 18.43
N VAL A 369 -1.00 -7.44 18.91
CA VAL A 369 -1.15 -8.22 20.13
C VAL A 369 -1.77 -9.58 19.81
N ASN A 370 -1.51 -10.58 20.69
CA ASN A 370 -2.05 -11.94 20.57
C ASN A 370 -1.64 -12.74 19.32
N ASP A 371 -0.48 -12.45 18.73
CA ASP A 371 0.13 -13.37 17.75
C ASP A 371 0.57 -14.68 18.46
N LYS A 372 -0.42 -15.54 18.77
CA LYS A 372 -0.27 -16.76 19.57
C LYS A 372 0.80 -17.71 19.03
N ASN A 373 1.08 -17.65 17.74
CA ASN A 373 2.02 -18.55 17.08
C ASN A 373 3.28 -17.83 16.58
N GLN A 374 3.43 -16.52 16.86
CA GLN A 374 4.55 -15.69 16.36
C GLN A 374 4.69 -15.75 14.82
N LEU A 375 3.58 -16.01 14.14
CA LEU A 375 3.55 -16.23 12.68
C LEU A 375 3.84 -14.96 11.89
N LEU A 376 3.53 -13.78 12.47
CA LEU A 376 3.62 -12.49 11.78
C LEU A 376 4.87 -11.68 12.14
N ARG A 377 5.87 -12.32 12.74
CA ARG A 377 7.10 -11.64 13.18
C ARG A 377 8.06 -11.28 12.05
N GLY A 378 7.95 -11.91 10.89
CA GLY A 378 8.84 -11.66 9.77
C GLY A 378 8.47 -10.38 8.99
N PRO A 379 9.46 -9.71 8.37
CA PRO A 379 9.22 -8.53 7.55
C PRO A 379 8.36 -8.83 6.32
N GLU A 380 8.24 -10.10 5.94
CA GLU A 380 7.42 -10.56 4.82
C GLU A 380 5.91 -10.43 5.04
N TYR A 381 5.45 -10.01 6.21
CA TYR A 381 4.03 -9.80 6.50
C TYR A 381 3.65 -8.32 6.61
N SER A 382 4.60 -7.41 6.45
CA SER A 382 4.40 -5.96 6.61
C SER A 382 3.26 -5.43 5.75
N THR A 383 3.23 -5.79 4.47
CA THR A 383 2.17 -5.38 3.53
C THR A 383 0.80 -5.88 3.99
N ALA A 384 0.67 -7.18 4.30
CA ALA A 384 -0.61 -7.76 4.71
C ALA A 384 -1.14 -7.15 6.02
N ILE A 385 -0.25 -6.84 6.97
CA ILE A 385 -0.59 -6.16 8.22
C ILE A 385 -1.02 -4.72 7.94
N GLY A 386 -0.30 -3.99 7.09
CA GLY A 386 -0.65 -2.64 6.70
C GLY A 386 -2.00 -2.56 5.99
N LEU A 387 -2.33 -3.55 5.14
CA LEU A 387 -3.64 -3.65 4.51
C LEU A 387 -4.75 -3.90 5.53
N LEU A 388 -4.51 -4.71 6.55
CA LEU A 388 -5.44 -4.88 7.67
C LEU A 388 -5.62 -3.57 8.44
N MET A 389 -4.53 -2.81 8.69
CA MET A 389 -4.60 -1.50 9.36
C MET A 389 -5.44 -0.51 8.56
N GLU A 390 -5.28 -0.50 7.25
CA GLU A 390 -6.07 0.36 6.35
C GLU A 390 -7.56 -0.01 6.37
N SER A 391 -7.90 -1.32 6.30
CA SER A 391 -9.27 -1.80 6.42
C SER A 391 -9.90 -1.38 7.75
N LEU A 392 -9.17 -1.49 8.87
CA LEU A 392 -9.64 -1.03 10.18
C LEU A 392 -9.91 0.48 10.21
N LYS A 393 -9.04 1.31 9.62
CA LYS A 393 -9.25 2.76 9.51
C LYS A 393 -10.48 3.12 8.67
N ILE A 394 -10.73 2.38 7.58
CA ILE A 394 -11.90 2.61 6.72
C ILE A 394 -13.18 2.32 7.50
N ASN A 395 -13.23 1.22 8.24
CA ASN A 395 -14.40 0.85 9.03
C ASN A 395 -14.66 1.86 10.17
N GLU A 396 -13.63 2.28 10.91
CA GLU A 396 -13.73 3.31 11.96
C GLU A 396 -14.26 4.65 11.41
N LYS A 397 -13.85 5.05 10.22
CA LYS A 397 -14.38 6.26 9.55
C LYS A 397 -15.85 6.11 9.16
N GLN A 398 -16.25 4.95 8.65
CA GLN A 398 -17.64 4.69 8.28
C GLN A 398 -18.55 4.72 9.50
N GLU A 399 -18.17 4.06 10.61
CA GLU A 399 -18.89 4.10 11.87
C GLU A 399 -19.02 5.53 12.43
N SER A 400 -17.97 6.30 12.38
CA SER A 400 -17.98 7.69 12.84
C SER A 400 -18.96 8.56 12.04
N ILE A 401 -19.06 8.36 10.74
CA ILE A 401 -19.99 9.07 9.85
C ILE A 401 -21.45 8.62 10.12
N GLU A 402 -21.68 7.32 10.32
CA GLU A 402 -23.02 6.79 10.64
C GLU A 402 -23.52 7.37 11.97
N ILE A 403 -22.70 7.39 13.02
CA ILE A 403 -23.03 7.97 14.33
C ILE A 403 -23.32 9.49 14.23
N GLN A 404 -22.60 10.22 13.39
CA GLN A 404 -22.86 11.66 13.20
C GLN A 404 -24.19 11.89 12.47
N ASN A 405 -24.49 11.11 11.45
CA ASN A 405 -25.74 11.20 10.72
C ASN A 405 -26.94 10.84 11.60
N GLU A 406 -26.84 9.82 12.45
CA GLU A 406 -27.90 9.44 13.41
C GLU A 406 -28.15 10.57 14.43
N LYS A 407 -27.11 11.23 14.93
CA LYS A 407 -27.24 12.38 15.83
C LYS A 407 -27.84 13.62 15.17
N GLU A 408 -27.57 13.85 13.88
CA GLU A 408 -28.19 14.93 13.12
C GLU A 408 -29.67 14.65 12.79
N GLU A 409 -30.07 13.38 12.63
CA GLU A 409 -31.48 13.00 12.43
C GLU A 409 -32.28 13.05 13.74
N GLU A 410 -31.65 12.81 14.90
CA GLU A 410 -32.28 12.91 16.22
C GLU A 410 -32.34 14.34 16.78
N ALA A 411 -31.62 15.31 16.19
CA ALA A 411 -31.70 16.70 16.63
C ALA A 411 -33.11 17.26 16.40
N PRO A 412 -33.79 17.83 17.41
CA PRO A 412 -35.14 18.34 17.26
C PRO A 412 -35.16 19.44 16.22
N LYS A 413 -35.98 19.27 15.18
CA LYS A 413 -36.20 20.30 14.17
C LYS A 413 -36.60 21.58 14.87
N PRO A 414 -36.02 22.76 14.51
CA PRO A 414 -36.42 24.01 15.14
C PRO A 414 -37.93 24.22 14.95
N VAL A 415 -38.63 24.36 16.05
CA VAL A 415 -40.05 24.72 16.06
C VAL A 415 -40.16 26.09 15.44
N VAL A 416 -40.65 26.14 14.21
CA VAL A 416 -41.00 27.42 13.60
C VAL A 416 -42.23 27.92 14.33
N GLU A 417 -42.09 28.95 15.19
CA GLU A 417 -43.22 29.70 15.76
C GLU A 417 -44.05 30.23 14.62
N ALA A 418 -45.29 29.81 14.62
CA ALA A 418 -46.30 30.25 13.65
C ALA A 418 -46.62 31.74 13.90
N THR A 419 -46.23 32.62 12.99
CA THR A 419 -46.80 33.97 12.88
C THR A 419 -48.16 33.87 12.20
N PRO A 420 -49.21 34.62 12.64
CA PRO A 420 -50.57 34.46 12.15
C PRO A 420 -50.76 35.01 10.76
N GLU A 421 -51.63 34.28 10.00
CA GLU A 421 -52.02 34.54 8.62
C GLU A 421 -52.65 35.91 8.36
N PRO A 422 -52.54 36.40 7.12
CA PRO A 422 -53.65 37.07 6.47
C PRO A 422 -54.16 36.27 5.27
N VAL A 423 -55.46 36.35 5.16
CA VAL A 423 -56.40 35.57 4.33
C VAL A 423 -56.31 35.84 2.82
N GLU A 424 -56.52 34.80 2.03
CA GLU A 424 -57.07 34.70 0.66
C GLU A 424 -56.29 35.17 -0.57
N ALA A 425 -55.93 34.19 -1.42
CA ALA A 425 -56.45 33.98 -2.75
C ALA A 425 -55.93 32.67 -3.39
N LYS A 426 -56.85 31.79 -3.83
CA LYS A 426 -56.61 30.64 -4.74
C LYS A 426 -56.66 31.16 -6.20
N PRO A 427 -56.29 30.43 -7.30
CA PRO A 427 -55.64 29.11 -7.37
C PRO A 427 -54.49 29.03 -8.38
N GLU A 428 -53.68 27.99 -8.44
CA GLU A 428 -53.53 27.06 -9.57
C GLU A 428 -52.39 26.06 -9.37
N ASN A 429 -52.67 24.82 -9.76
CA ASN A 429 -51.79 23.66 -9.74
C ASN A 429 -50.53 23.83 -10.57
N VAL A 430 -49.35 23.61 -9.98
CA VAL A 430 -48.22 22.97 -10.68
C VAL A 430 -47.49 22.06 -9.69
N SER A 431 -47.53 20.76 -9.97
CA SER A 431 -46.79 19.70 -9.35
C SER A 431 -45.30 19.91 -9.56
N ALA A 432 -44.54 20.14 -8.48
CA ALA A 432 -43.09 20.02 -8.49
C ALA A 432 -42.65 19.06 -7.38
N ALA A 433 -42.11 17.93 -7.79
CA ALA A 433 -41.54 16.91 -6.93
C ALA A 433 -40.36 17.49 -6.13
N ALA A 434 -40.31 17.20 -4.84
CA ALA A 434 -39.19 17.52 -3.96
C ALA A 434 -37.91 16.77 -4.40
N PRO A 435 -36.74 17.40 -4.38
CA PRO A 435 -35.51 16.71 -4.67
C PRO A 435 -35.16 15.76 -3.53
N GLN A 436 -35.04 14.47 -3.81
CA GLN A 436 -34.44 13.48 -2.93
C GLN A 436 -32.98 13.86 -2.70
N LYS A 437 -32.57 14.01 -1.43
CA LYS A 437 -31.17 14.15 -1.03
C LYS A 437 -30.44 12.86 -1.40
N GLU A 438 -29.59 12.91 -2.42
CA GLU A 438 -28.65 11.85 -2.76
C GLU A 438 -27.69 11.63 -1.59
N LYS A 439 -27.63 10.40 -1.09
CA LYS A 439 -26.57 9.94 -0.16
C LYS A 439 -25.23 10.09 -0.90
N LYS A 440 -24.35 10.93 -0.38
CA LYS A 440 -22.97 11.07 -0.89
C LYS A 440 -22.23 9.75 -0.68
N GLU A 441 -22.11 8.98 -1.74
CA GLU A 441 -21.30 7.78 -1.76
C GLU A 441 -19.82 8.15 -1.58
N THR A 442 -19.09 7.43 -0.73
CA THR A 442 -17.65 7.58 -0.57
C THR A 442 -16.94 7.22 -1.88
N TRP A 443 -15.75 7.80 -2.12
CA TRP A 443 -15.00 7.59 -3.37
C TRP A 443 -14.73 6.10 -3.64
N SER A 444 -14.42 5.31 -2.62
CA SER A 444 -14.27 3.85 -2.74
C SER A 444 -15.52 3.20 -3.30
N VAL A 445 -16.71 3.63 -2.87
CA VAL A 445 -17.99 3.14 -3.37
C VAL A 445 -18.25 3.58 -4.81
N ARG A 446 -17.94 4.83 -5.18
CA ARG A 446 -18.03 5.34 -6.57
C ARG A 446 -17.02 4.69 -7.50
N PHE A 447 -15.81 4.49 -7.05
CA PHE A 447 -14.76 3.78 -7.78
C PHE A 447 -15.18 2.33 -8.03
N MET A 448 -15.71 1.67 -7.01
CA MET A 448 -16.23 0.31 -7.10
C MET A 448 -17.44 0.21 -8.03
N LYS A 449 -18.41 1.16 -7.95
CA LYS A 449 -19.54 1.23 -8.88
C LYS A 449 -19.09 1.40 -10.32
N LYS A 450 -18.13 2.31 -10.55
CA LYS A 450 -17.60 2.57 -11.90
C LYS A 450 -16.86 1.37 -12.49
N ILE A 451 -16.12 0.62 -11.66
CA ILE A 451 -15.50 -0.65 -12.06
C ILE A 451 -16.60 -1.70 -12.32
N GLN A 452 -17.63 -1.76 -11.49
CA GLN A 452 -18.74 -2.71 -11.64
C GLN A 452 -19.57 -2.44 -12.90
N GLU A 453 -19.97 -1.19 -13.15
CA GLU A 453 -20.67 -0.76 -14.36
C GLU A 453 -19.85 -1.03 -15.62
N PHE A 454 -18.53 -0.88 -15.53
CA PHE A 454 -17.62 -1.10 -16.64
C PHE A 454 -17.34 -2.59 -16.91
N LEU A 455 -17.38 -3.44 -15.90
CA LEU A 455 -17.28 -4.91 -16.06
C LEU A 455 -18.56 -5.49 -16.68
N GLU A 456 -19.72 -4.94 -16.32
CA GLU A 456 -21.02 -5.34 -16.88
C GLU A 456 -21.20 -4.89 -18.33
N ALA A 457 -20.63 -3.75 -18.73
CA ALA A 457 -20.63 -3.25 -20.11
C ALA A 457 -19.72 -4.01 -21.09
N GLY A 458 -18.84 -4.86 -20.59
CA GLY A 458 -17.94 -5.68 -21.40
C GLY A 458 -18.44 -7.10 -21.70
N GLU A 459 -19.62 -7.48 -21.20
CA GLU A 459 -20.28 -8.78 -21.44
C GLU A 459 -21.45 -8.72 -22.42
N SER A 460 -21.66 -7.57 -23.09
CA SER A 460 -22.69 -7.39 -24.14
C SER A 460 -22.07 -7.32 -25.53
#